data_03da4a7f646cc1c6057b889aee9ed78d
#
_entry.id   03da4a7f646cc1c6057b889aee9ed78d
#
_cell.length_a   1.000
_cell.length_b   1.000
_cell.length_c   1.000
_cell.angle_alpha   90.00
_cell.angle_beta   90.00
_cell.angle_gamma   90.00
#
_symmetry.space_group_name_H-M   'P 1'
#
loop_
_entity.id
_entity.type
_entity.pdbx_description
1 polymer ?
#
loop_
_entity_poly.entity_id
_entity_poly.type
_entity_poly.pdbx_seq_one_letter_code
_entity_poly.pdbx_strand_id
1 'polypeptide(L)'
;KLAQYYKSLGKKVLLIGADTYRAAAAEQLKIWANRLDVKIIYNEQSQQPSGVLFDGLSAAQNQSVDIAIIDTAGRLHTYKNLMRELEKMYLMVESRFPNFKIHPLIMLDASLGQNSLIQAREFSDYVQMDGAILTKMDGTAKGGIIFPLYKELGIPVKFIGVGEDLDDLYVFNRHEYVQGLLGLPES
;
A
#
# COMPACT_ATOMS: atom_id res chain seq x y z
N LYS A 1 -7.53 5.54 -3.31
CA LYS A 1 -7.27 6.70 -2.42
C LYS A 1 -5.83 7.20 -2.54
N LEU A 2 -4.79 6.36 -2.42
CA LEU A 2 -3.39 6.80 -2.55
C LEU A 2 -3.11 7.41 -3.94
N ALA A 3 -3.69 6.86 -5.01
CA ALA A 3 -3.61 7.41 -6.37
C ALA A 3 -4.28 8.78 -6.46
N GLN A 4 -5.44 8.97 -5.85
CA GLN A 4 -6.13 10.25 -5.76
C GLN A 4 -5.28 11.28 -5.03
N TYR A 5 -4.70 10.90 -3.91
CA TYR A 5 -3.81 11.77 -3.12
C TYR A 5 -2.64 12.29 -3.97
N TYR A 6 -1.90 11.41 -4.66
CA TYR A 6 -0.78 11.87 -5.48
C TYR A 6 -1.22 12.63 -6.73
N LYS A 7 -2.37 12.27 -7.32
CA LYS A 7 -2.95 13.04 -8.43
C LYS A 7 -3.33 14.46 -8.02
N SER A 8 -3.88 14.65 -6.81
CA SER A 8 -4.19 15.98 -6.27
C SER A 8 -2.95 16.85 -6.06
N LEU A 9 -1.78 16.23 -5.86
CA LEU A 9 -0.48 16.91 -5.82
C LEU A 9 0.14 17.16 -7.22
N GLY A 10 -0.62 16.95 -8.29
CA GLY A 10 -0.17 17.14 -9.66
C GLY A 10 0.79 16.07 -10.18
N LYS A 11 0.89 14.92 -9.50
CA LYS A 11 1.76 13.81 -9.90
C LYS A 11 1.12 12.96 -10.98
N LYS A 12 1.92 12.53 -11.94
CA LYS A 12 1.52 11.55 -12.95
C LYS A 12 1.60 10.15 -12.35
N VAL A 13 0.44 9.55 -12.13
CA VAL A 13 0.29 8.26 -11.44
C VAL A 13 0.00 7.14 -12.44
N LEU A 14 0.58 5.97 -12.20
CA LEU A 14 0.27 4.70 -12.87
C LEU A 14 -0.12 3.66 -11.82
N LEU A 15 -1.17 2.89 -12.08
CA LEU A 15 -1.54 1.73 -11.28
C LEU A 15 -1.00 0.46 -11.92
N ILE A 16 -0.51 -0.47 -11.11
CA ILE A 16 -0.05 -1.80 -11.56
C ILE A 16 -0.78 -2.85 -10.73
N GLY A 17 -1.66 -3.62 -11.38
CA GLY A 17 -2.43 -4.70 -10.75
C GLY A 17 -1.63 -5.99 -10.73
N ALA A 18 -0.80 -6.19 -9.70
CA ALA A 18 0.04 -7.37 -9.53
C ALA A 18 -0.60 -8.44 -8.63
N ASP A 19 -1.84 -8.27 -8.15
CA ASP A 19 -2.62 -9.34 -7.53
C ASP A 19 -3.22 -10.23 -8.64
N THR A 20 -2.43 -11.15 -9.15
CA THR A 20 -2.82 -12.06 -10.25
C THR A 20 -3.57 -13.29 -9.76
N TYR A 21 -3.76 -13.44 -8.44
CA TYR A 21 -4.45 -14.59 -7.86
C TYR A 21 -5.96 -14.37 -7.69
N ARG A 22 -6.39 -13.12 -7.63
CA ARG A 22 -7.80 -12.74 -7.49
C ARG A 22 -8.28 -12.02 -8.75
N ALA A 23 -9.01 -12.72 -9.63
CA ALA A 23 -9.53 -12.12 -10.85
C ALA A 23 -10.35 -10.84 -10.59
N ALA A 24 -11.17 -10.84 -9.53
CA ALA A 24 -11.95 -9.67 -9.15
C ALA A 24 -11.12 -8.48 -8.68
N ALA A 25 -9.87 -8.67 -8.21
CA ALA A 25 -9.02 -7.57 -7.76
C ALA A 25 -8.59 -6.67 -8.93
N ALA A 26 -8.17 -7.27 -10.05
CA ALA A 26 -7.80 -6.53 -11.25
C ALA A 26 -8.98 -5.74 -11.82
N GLU A 27 -10.17 -6.34 -11.89
CA GLU A 27 -11.39 -5.65 -12.34
C GLU A 27 -11.75 -4.49 -11.41
N GLN A 28 -11.70 -4.71 -10.11
CA GLN A 28 -11.98 -3.64 -9.13
C GLN A 28 -10.98 -2.50 -9.26
N LEU A 29 -9.69 -2.80 -9.40
CA LEU A 29 -8.67 -1.78 -9.57
C LEU A 29 -8.87 -0.99 -10.88
N LYS A 30 -9.31 -1.66 -11.96
CA LYS A 30 -9.66 -1.04 -13.25
C LYS A 30 -10.82 -0.05 -13.12
N ILE A 31 -11.87 -0.41 -12.36
CA ILE A 31 -12.99 0.51 -12.10
C ILE A 31 -12.48 1.77 -11.41
N TRP A 32 -11.62 1.63 -10.40
CA TRP A 32 -11.04 2.77 -9.71
C TRP A 32 -10.09 3.59 -10.59
N ALA A 33 -9.27 2.94 -11.42
CA ALA A 33 -8.40 3.60 -12.38
C ALA A 33 -9.22 4.49 -13.34
N ASN A 34 -10.32 3.96 -13.88
CA ASN A 34 -11.21 4.70 -14.77
C ASN A 34 -11.88 5.89 -14.06
N ARG A 35 -12.36 5.70 -12.83
CA ARG A 35 -12.97 6.79 -12.03
C ARG A 35 -12.00 7.93 -11.74
N LEU A 36 -10.73 7.58 -11.55
CA LEU A 36 -9.67 8.54 -11.26
C LEU A 36 -9.02 9.11 -12.52
N ASP A 37 -9.39 8.61 -13.71
CA ASP A 37 -8.66 8.92 -14.94
C ASP A 37 -7.14 8.70 -14.77
N VAL A 38 -6.77 7.51 -14.28
CA VAL A 38 -5.39 7.07 -14.06
C VAL A 38 -5.16 5.80 -14.89
N LYS A 39 -4.01 5.74 -15.53
CA LYS A 39 -3.63 4.57 -16.32
C LYS A 39 -3.38 3.36 -15.43
N ILE A 40 -3.77 2.19 -15.90
CA ILE A 40 -3.52 0.91 -15.21
C ILE A 40 -2.85 -0.08 -16.16
N ILE A 41 -1.87 -0.82 -15.63
CA ILE A 41 -1.27 -2.01 -16.26
C ILE A 41 -1.68 -3.23 -15.41
N TYR A 42 -2.25 -4.21 -16.05
CA TYR A 42 -2.66 -5.48 -15.44
C TYR A 42 -2.70 -6.56 -16.53
N ASN A 43 -2.74 -7.82 -16.14
CA ASN A 43 -2.89 -8.93 -17.07
C ASN A 43 -3.76 -10.02 -16.45
N GLU A 44 -4.98 -10.16 -16.96
CA GLU A 44 -5.99 -11.12 -16.48
C GLU A 44 -5.60 -12.59 -16.75
N GLN A 45 -4.74 -12.84 -17.72
CA GLN A 45 -4.30 -14.18 -18.10
C GLN A 45 -2.99 -14.59 -17.40
N SER A 46 -2.28 -13.63 -16.82
CA SER A 46 -1.01 -13.91 -16.14
C SER A 46 -1.23 -14.38 -14.71
N GLN A 47 -0.57 -15.47 -14.35
CA GLN A 47 -0.44 -15.94 -12.98
C GLN A 47 0.92 -15.58 -12.37
N GLN A 48 1.66 -14.67 -13.00
CA GLN A 48 3.01 -14.26 -12.57
C GLN A 48 3.03 -12.78 -12.17
N PRO A 49 2.90 -12.45 -10.88
CA PRO A 49 2.93 -11.07 -10.39
C PRO A 49 4.16 -10.28 -10.83
N SER A 50 5.34 -10.92 -10.81
CA SER A 50 6.59 -10.31 -11.23
C SER A 50 6.63 -9.92 -12.71
N GLY A 51 5.93 -10.67 -13.58
CA GLY A 51 5.81 -10.32 -15.01
C GLY A 51 4.96 -9.07 -15.22
N VAL A 52 3.80 -9.02 -14.57
CA VAL A 52 2.91 -7.84 -14.63
C VAL A 52 3.61 -6.60 -14.06
N LEU A 53 4.36 -6.77 -12.97
CA LEU A 53 5.16 -5.69 -12.39
C LEU A 53 6.24 -5.19 -13.36
N PHE A 54 6.95 -6.09 -14.03
CA PHE A 54 7.97 -5.72 -15.02
C PHE A 54 7.37 -4.90 -16.18
N ASP A 55 6.25 -5.36 -16.74
CA ASP A 55 5.54 -4.66 -17.81
C ASP A 55 5.05 -3.28 -17.34
N GLY A 56 4.49 -3.22 -16.13
CA GLY A 56 4.03 -1.99 -15.52
C GLY A 56 5.14 -0.96 -15.28
N LEU A 57 6.28 -1.38 -14.76
CA LEU A 57 7.42 -0.49 -14.52
C LEU A 57 8.11 -0.07 -15.83
N SER A 58 8.17 -0.94 -16.83
CA SER A 58 8.62 -0.59 -18.17
C SER A 58 7.72 0.49 -18.80
N ALA A 59 6.40 0.35 -18.65
CA ALA A 59 5.46 1.36 -19.09
C ALA A 59 5.59 2.68 -18.30
N ALA A 60 5.82 2.61 -16.98
CA ALA A 60 6.04 3.77 -16.13
C ALA A 60 7.27 4.57 -16.56
N GLN A 61 8.38 3.89 -16.83
CA GLN A 61 9.62 4.49 -17.29
C GLN A 61 9.45 5.17 -18.66
N ASN A 62 8.85 4.47 -19.64
CA ASN A 62 8.63 4.99 -20.99
C ASN A 62 7.67 6.20 -21.02
N GLN A 63 6.80 6.32 -20.05
CA GLN A 63 5.80 7.39 -19.96
C GLN A 63 6.21 8.51 -19.01
N SER A 64 7.40 8.45 -18.41
CA SER A 64 7.87 9.43 -17.41
C SER A 64 6.83 9.63 -16.29
N VAL A 65 6.39 8.52 -15.69
CA VAL A 65 5.47 8.50 -14.56
C VAL A 65 6.21 8.91 -13.29
N ASP A 66 5.59 9.79 -12.47
CA ASP A 66 6.19 10.21 -11.21
C ASP A 66 6.03 9.14 -10.12
N ILE A 67 4.86 8.48 -10.08
CA ILE A 67 4.49 7.50 -9.06
C ILE A 67 3.84 6.26 -9.70
N ALA A 68 4.44 5.11 -9.51
CA ALA A 68 3.81 3.82 -9.82
C ALA A 68 3.31 3.18 -8.51
N ILE A 69 2.01 2.91 -8.42
CA ILE A 69 1.39 2.24 -7.27
C ILE A 69 1.11 0.80 -7.66
N ILE A 70 1.73 -0.12 -6.95
CA ILE A 70 1.64 -1.56 -7.21
C ILE A 70 0.68 -2.17 -6.19
N ASP A 71 -0.43 -2.73 -6.69
CA ASP A 71 -1.35 -3.52 -5.88
C ASP A 71 -0.93 -4.98 -5.91
N THR A 72 -0.53 -5.50 -4.75
CA THR A 72 -0.03 -6.88 -4.59
C THR A 72 -1.04 -7.73 -3.83
N ALA A 73 -0.97 -9.04 -4.00
CA ALA A 73 -1.75 -9.96 -3.19
C ALA A 73 -1.42 -9.79 -1.70
N GLY A 74 -2.45 -9.68 -0.87
CA GLY A 74 -2.33 -9.61 0.59
C GLY A 74 -2.67 -10.92 1.30
N ARG A 75 -3.24 -11.90 0.58
CA ARG A 75 -3.65 -13.21 1.10
C ARG A 75 -3.39 -14.27 0.04
N LEU A 76 -2.47 -15.16 0.30
CA LEU A 76 -2.33 -16.41 -0.43
C LEU A 76 -2.68 -17.57 0.49
N HIS A 77 -3.20 -18.66 -0.10
CA HIS A 77 -3.53 -19.89 0.62
C HIS A 77 -2.33 -20.52 1.33
N THR A 78 -1.10 -20.15 0.92
CA THR A 78 0.13 -20.44 1.64
C THR A 78 0.95 -19.18 1.80
N TYR A 79 1.07 -18.72 3.03
CA TYR A 79 1.82 -17.54 3.44
C TYR A 79 3.26 -17.51 2.88
N LYS A 80 3.95 -18.67 2.91
CA LYS A 80 5.33 -18.78 2.39
C LYS A 80 5.45 -18.46 0.90
N ASN A 81 4.46 -18.81 0.09
CA ASN A 81 4.49 -18.52 -1.34
C ASN A 81 4.29 -17.03 -1.62
N LEU A 82 3.40 -16.37 -0.87
CA LEU A 82 3.21 -14.93 -0.95
C LEU A 82 4.52 -14.18 -0.65
N MET A 83 5.19 -14.53 0.45
CA MET A 83 6.41 -13.86 0.87
C MET A 83 7.55 -14.04 -0.15
N ARG A 84 7.72 -15.23 -0.70
CA ARG A 84 8.71 -15.49 -1.77
C ARG A 84 8.40 -14.68 -3.03
N GLU A 85 7.14 -14.53 -3.39
CA GLU A 85 6.75 -13.76 -4.56
C GLU A 85 6.99 -12.25 -4.34
N LEU A 86 6.69 -11.73 -3.17
CA LEU A 86 6.99 -10.34 -2.80
C LEU A 86 8.50 -10.07 -2.79
N GLU A 87 9.30 -10.95 -2.19
CA GLU A 87 10.77 -10.86 -2.22
C GLU A 87 11.30 -10.86 -3.65
N LYS A 88 10.81 -11.76 -4.49
CA LYS A 88 11.19 -11.84 -5.92
C LYS A 88 10.81 -10.56 -6.68
N MET A 89 9.62 -10.01 -6.40
CA MET A 89 9.19 -8.73 -6.99
C MET A 89 10.13 -7.60 -6.55
N TYR A 90 10.47 -7.53 -5.28
CA TYR A 90 11.39 -6.53 -4.73
C TYR A 90 12.77 -6.60 -5.40
N LEU A 91 13.39 -7.78 -5.42
CA LEU A 91 14.70 -8.01 -6.05
C LEU A 91 14.68 -7.71 -7.55
N MET A 92 13.56 -8.00 -8.22
CA MET A 92 13.41 -7.68 -9.64
C MET A 92 13.41 -6.17 -9.86
N VAL A 93 12.74 -5.39 -9.02
CA VAL A 93 12.75 -3.92 -9.13
C VAL A 93 14.16 -3.39 -8.90
N GLU A 94 14.83 -3.81 -7.84
CA GLU A 94 16.21 -3.35 -7.55
C GLU A 94 17.19 -3.66 -8.68
N SER A 95 17.08 -4.85 -9.28
CA SER A 95 18.03 -5.29 -10.30
C SER A 95 17.75 -4.72 -11.71
N ARG A 96 16.45 -4.55 -12.05
CA ARG A 96 16.05 -4.17 -13.42
C ARG A 96 15.66 -2.70 -13.57
N PHE A 97 15.27 -2.07 -12.47
CA PHE A 97 14.79 -0.70 -12.43
C PHE A 97 15.49 0.13 -11.35
N PRO A 98 16.84 0.22 -11.36
CA PRO A 98 17.61 0.87 -10.28
C PRO A 98 17.32 2.38 -10.15
N ASN A 99 16.67 2.99 -11.13
CA ASN A 99 16.26 4.39 -11.08
C ASN A 99 14.95 4.62 -10.33
N PHE A 100 14.22 3.54 -10.01
CA PHE A 100 13.00 3.65 -9.19
C PHE A 100 13.35 3.53 -7.71
N LYS A 101 12.85 4.47 -6.92
CA LYS A 101 12.88 4.36 -5.47
C LYS A 101 11.69 3.54 -5.00
N ILE A 102 11.96 2.44 -4.30
CA ILE A 102 10.94 1.55 -3.77
C ILE A 102 10.49 2.06 -2.41
N HIS A 103 9.18 2.09 -2.18
CA HIS A 103 8.55 2.42 -0.90
C HIS A 103 7.56 1.32 -0.52
N PRO A 104 8.01 0.22 0.12
CA PRO A 104 7.11 -0.83 0.58
C PRO A 104 6.20 -0.32 1.69
N LEU A 105 4.89 -0.32 1.45
CA LEU A 105 3.88 0.08 2.42
C LEU A 105 3.01 -1.11 2.78
N ILE A 106 2.85 -1.36 4.08
CA ILE A 106 1.90 -2.36 4.55
C ILE A 106 0.55 -1.70 4.85
N MET A 107 -0.53 -2.33 4.36
CA MET A 107 -1.89 -1.89 4.66
C MET A 107 -2.46 -2.75 5.80
N LEU A 108 -2.85 -2.09 6.88
CA LEU A 108 -3.33 -2.73 8.11
C LEU A 108 -4.72 -2.20 8.49
N ASP A 109 -5.57 -3.11 8.93
CA ASP A 109 -6.89 -2.78 9.50
C ASP A 109 -6.74 -2.45 10.98
N ALA A 110 -6.93 -1.19 11.37
CA ALA A 110 -6.77 -0.74 12.75
C ALA A 110 -7.76 -1.42 13.73
N SER A 111 -8.91 -1.88 13.23
CA SER A 111 -9.93 -2.55 14.05
C SER A 111 -9.50 -3.95 14.51
N LEU A 112 -8.53 -4.58 13.84
CA LEU A 112 -8.04 -5.91 14.17
C LEU A 112 -6.97 -5.93 15.28
N GLY A 113 -6.49 -4.77 15.72
CA GLY A 113 -5.57 -4.63 16.85
C GLY A 113 -4.33 -5.52 16.73
N GLN A 114 -4.14 -6.44 17.68
CA GLN A 114 -2.97 -7.33 17.74
C GLN A 114 -2.80 -8.22 16.50
N ASN A 115 -3.88 -8.61 15.83
CA ASN A 115 -3.77 -9.41 14.60
C ASN A 115 -3.08 -8.62 13.48
N SER A 116 -3.32 -7.32 13.38
CA SER A 116 -2.62 -6.47 12.42
C SER A 116 -1.14 -6.30 12.76
N LEU A 117 -0.79 -6.28 14.06
CA LEU A 117 0.62 -6.25 14.48
C LEU A 117 1.36 -7.56 14.14
N ILE A 118 0.71 -8.71 14.35
CA ILE A 118 1.23 -10.01 13.95
C ILE A 118 1.46 -10.03 12.43
N GLN A 119 0.48 -9.59 11.65
CA GLN A 119 0.61 -9.48 10.20
C GLN A 119 1.80 -8.59 9.80
N ALA A 120 1.93 -7.42 10.42
CA ALA A 120 3.03 -6.50 10.13
C ALA A 120 4.40 -7.12 10.42
N ARG A 121 4.53 -7.85 11.54
CA ARG A 121 5.77 -8.56 11.92
C ARG A 121 6.14 -9.60 10.89
N GLU A 122 5.19 -10.43 10.50
CA GLU A 122 5.39 -11.48 9.51
C GLU A 122 5.84 -10.93 8.15
N PHE A 123 5.28 -9.82 7.69
CA PHE A 123 5.71 -9.18 6.44
C PHE A 123 7.11 -8.56 6.57
N SER A 124 7.44 -7.99 7.72
CA SER A 124 8.73 -7.36 7.97
C SER A 124 9.91 -8.34 7.99
N ASP A 125 9.65 -9.63 8.24
CA ASP A 125 10.67 -10.68 8.17
C ASP A 125 11.20 -10.91 6.74
N TYR A 126 10.46 -10.47 5.72
CA TYR A 126 10.80 -10.69 4.30
C TYR A 126 11.07 -9.41 3.53
N VAL A 127 10.38 -8.32 3.86
CA VAL A 127 10.51 -7.04 3.16
C VAL A 127 10.61 -5.93 4.19
N GLN A 128 11.66 -5.13 4.09
CA GLN A 128 11.80 -3.94 4.94
C GLN A 128 10.70 -2.92 4.59
N MET A 129 9.79 -2.69 5.54
CA MET A 129 8.69 -1.75 5.34
C MET A 129 9.14 -0.30 5.52
N ASP A 130 8.82 0.56 4.56
CA ASP A 130 9.05 2.01 4.64
C ASP A 130 7.95 2.71 5.45
N GLY A 131 6.80 2.07 5.61
CA GLY A 131 5.71 2.58 6.43
C GLY A 131 4.45 1.74 6.38
N ALA A 132 3.45 2.20 7.11
CA ALA A 132 2.12 1.60 7.15
C ALA A 132 1.02 2.59 6.72
N ILE A 133 -0.04 2.04 6.14
CA ILE A 133 -1.32 2.71 5.94
C ILE A 133 -2.31 2.01 6.88
N LEU A 134 -2.87 2.76 7.83
CA LEU A 134 -3.90 2.24 8.71
C LEU A 134 -5.28 2.56 8.16
N THR A 135 -6.11 1.54 7.99
CA THR A 135 -7.49 1.68 7.54
C THR A 135 -8.47 1.54 8.70
N LYS A 136 -9.71 1.96 8.50
CA LYS A 136 -10.80 1.91 9.49
C LYS A 136 -10.50 2.66 10.79
N MET A 137 -9.83 3.79 10.66
CA MET A 137 -9.53 4.67 11.81
C MET A 137 -10.75 5.47 12.29
N ASP A 138 -11.82 5.49 11.53
CA ASP A 138 -13.14 6.03 11.88
C ASP A 138 -13.90 5.19 12.93
N GLY A 139 -13.45 3.98 13.18
CA GLY A 139 -14.01 3.09 14.19
C GLY A 139 -13.59 3.44 15.63
N THR A 140 -14.10 2.68 16.58
CA THR A 140 -13.85 2.87 18.03
C THR A 140 -12.43 2.50 18.49
N ALA A 141 -11.65 1.86 17.65
CA ALA A 141 -10.33 1.29 17.99
C ALA A 141 -9.21 2.32 18.17
N LYS A 142 -9.46 3.61 18.00
CA LYS A 142 -8.54 4.76 18.21
C LYS A 142 -7.07 4.54 17.80
N GLY A 143 -6.81 3.59 16.92
CA GLY A 143 -5.46 3.38 16.34
C GLY A 143 -4.37 3.01 17.35
N GLY A 144 -4.71 2.43 18.50
CA GLY A 144 -3.70 2.05 19.52
C GLY A 144 -2.56 1.16 19.01
N ILE A 145 -2.74 0.53 17.85
CA ILE A 145 -1.71 -0.23 17.13
C ILE A 145 -0.52 0.64 16.69
N ILE A 146 -0.67 1.96 16.56
CA ILE A 146 0.40 2.86 16.09
C ILE A 146 1.64 2.78 16.99
N PHE A 147 1.45 2.72 18.30
CA PHE A 147 2.58 2.65 19.24
C PHE A 147 3.39 1.36 19.13
N PRO A 148 2.80 0.15 19.24
CA PRO A 148 3.57 -1.08 19.09
C PRO A 148 4.14 -1.25 17.68
N LEU A 149 3.44 -0.81 16.63
CA LEU A 149 3.93 -0.85 15.26
C LEU A 149 5.26 -0.09 15.10
N TYR A 150 5.33 1.10 15.66
CA TYR A 150 6.57 1.89 15.63
C TYR A 150 7.61 1.40 16.64
N LYS A 151 7.21 1.13 17.90
CA LYS A 151 8.13 0.79 18.98
C LYS A 151 8.76 -0.60 18.81
N GLU A 152 7.99 -1.58 18.34
CA GLU A 152 8.45 -2.97 18.23
C GLU A 152 9.02 -3.30 16.84
N LEU A 153 8.44 -2.73 15.78
CA LEU A 153 8.79 -3.06 14.40
C LEU A 153 9.51 -1.94 13.65
N GLY A 154 9.59 -0.73 14.23
CA GLY A 154 10.20 0.42 13.57
C GLY A 154 9.41 0.93 12.37
N ILE A 155 8.16 0.50 12.17
CA ILE A 155 7.33 0.86 11.02
C ILE A 155 6.56 2.14 11.32
N PRO A 156 6.87 3.28 10.67
CA PRO A 156 6.12 4.51 10.85
C PRO A 156 4.78 4.45 10.10
N VAL A 157 3.74 5.02 10.68
CA VAL A 157 2.49 5.24 9.95
C VAL A 157 2.69 6.42 9.00
N LYS A 158 2.30 6.27 7.74
CA LYS A 158 2.38 7.31 6.70
C LYS A 158 1.00 7.90 6.39
N PHE A 159 -0.02 7.06 6.36
CA PHE A 159 -1.39 7.46 6.02
C PHE A 159 -2.40 6.78 6.94
N ILE A 160 -3.55 7.42 7.10
CA ILE A 160 -4.72 6.88 7.77
C ILE A 160 -5.94 6.98 6.86
N GLY A 161 -6.74 5.90 6.83
CA GLY A 161 -8.03 5.85 6.14
C GLY A 161 -9.16 5.89 7.16
N VAL A 162 -10.09 6.82 6.97
CA VAL A 162 -11.17 7.12 7.94
C VAL A 162 -12.57 6.96 7.35
N GLY A 163 -12.71 6.28 6.23
CA GLY A 163 -14.01 6.06 5.58
C GLY A 163 -13.86 5.37 4.23
N GLU A 164 -14.91 5.37 3.43
CA GLU A 164 -15.00 4.65 2.15
C GLU A 164 -14.76 5.55 0.93
N ASP A 165 -14.92 6.87 1.05
CA ASP A 165 -14.78 7.80 -0.06
C ASP A 165 -13.33 7.98 -0.49
N LEU A 166 -13.13 8.45 -1.72
CA LEU A 166 -11.79 8.63 -2.31
C LEU A 166 -10.90 9.57 -1.51
N ASP A 167 -11.50 10.57 -0.90
CA ASP A 167 -10.79 11.61 -0.14
C ASP A 167 -10.57 11.23 1.34
N ASP A 168 -11.12 10.07 1.79
CA ASP A 168 -10.94 9.56 3.16
C ASP A 168 -9.57 8.89 3.37
N LEU A 169 -8.51 9.54 2.92
CA LEU A 169 -7.12 9.16 3.17
C LEU A 169 -6.32 10.40 3.54
N TYR A 170 -5.77 10.41 4.73
CA TYR A 170 -5.01 11.54 5.25
C TYR A 170 -3.56 11.14 5.51
N VAL A 171 -2.64 12.08 5.31
CA VAL A 171 -1.26 11.93 5.79
C VAL A 171 -1.28 11.88 7.30
N PHE A 172 -0.60 10.91 7.89
CA PHE A 172 -0.57 10.77 9.33
C PHE A 172 0.23 11.90 9.99
N ASN A 173 -0.42 12.64 10.88
CA ASN A 173 0.20 13.64 11.72
C ASN A 173 0.29 13.15 13.17
N ARG A 174 1.51 12.91 13.64
CA ARG A 174 1.76 12.39 14.98
C ARG A 174 1.29 13.33 16.10
N HIS A 175 1.36 14.65 15.89
CA HIS A 175 0.97 15.64 16.91
C HIS A 175 -0.55 15.66 17.06
N GLU A 176 -1.27 15.78 15.95
CA GLU A 176 -2.74 15.73 15.95
C GLU A 176 -3.26 14.42 16.54
N TYR A 177 -2.60 13.30 16.19
CA TYR A 177 -2.97 12.00 16.72
C TYR A 177 -2.82 11.94 18.25
N VAL A 178 -1.69 12.39 18.80
CA VAL A 178 -1.45 12.38 20.25
C VAL A 178 -2.39 13.35 20.97
N GLN A 179 -2.62 14.54 20.41
CA GLN A 179 -3.59 15.50 20.94
C GLN A 179 -4.99 14.89 21.02
N GLY A 180 -5.47 14.27 19.94
CA GLY A 180 -6.76 13.59 19.91
C GLY A 180 -6.87 12.44 20.91
N LEU A 181 -5.77 11.69 21.12
CA LEU A 181 -5.71 10.60 22.07
C LEU A 181 -5.81 11.06 23.54
N LEU A 182 -5.20 12.22 23.84
CA LEU A 182 -5.19 12.84 25.16
C LEU A 182 -6.42 13.75 25.42
N GLY A 183 -7.28 13.93 24.42
CA GLY A 183 -8.42 14.85 24.51
C GLY A 183 -8.00 16.33 24.63
N LEU A 184 -6.83 16.68 24.10
CA LEU A 184 -6.35 18.07 24.11
C LEU A 184 -6.99 18.84 22.95
N PRO A 185 -7.25 20.16 23.13
CA PRO A 185 -7.79 20.97 22.06
C PRO A 185 -6.81 21.08 20.89
N GLU A 186 -7.33 21.17 19.68
CA GLU A 186 -6.54 21.48 18.49
C GLU A 186 -5.93 22.89 18.65
N SER A 187 -4.64 23.00 18.41
CA SER A 187 -3.88 24.25 18.55
C SER A 187 -3.91 25.08 17.26
#